data_39963ca12b57efc484bfe38ab0370d00
#
_entry.id   39963ca12b57efc484bfe38ab0370d00
#
_cell.length_a   1.000
_cell.length_b   1.000
_cell.length_c   1.000
_cell.angle_alpha   90.00
_cell.angle_beta   90.00
_cell.angle_gamma   90.00
#
_symmetry.space_group_name_H-M   'P 1'
#
loop_
_entity.id
_entity.type
_entity.pdbx_description
1 polymer ?
#
loop_
_entity_poly.entity_id
_entity_poly.type
_entity_poly.pdbx_seq_one_letter_code
_entity_poly.pdbx_strand_id
1 'polypeptide(L)'
;MSASTRVAIMQPYFCPYIGYFQLVAAVDTFVFYDDVNFIRGGWINRNRIVSGGREFLFTIPLTDASSFRLVDASSYRRICDTQVNHKVKDIWKLLANIKMSYARAPFYKEVFPVVEDIFTRNSNTIGEMAIDSVVAFAQYLGIPTKFKVSSRENYPKSDDRVQNLVTIMLAEQSTHYINPI
;
A
#
# COMPACT_ATOMS: atom_id res chain seq x y z
N MET A 1 1.59 -29.28 -19.53
CA MET A 1 0.55 -28.59 -18.75
C MET A 1 1.13 -27.25 -18.35
N SER A 2 0.54 -26.12 -18.78
CA SER A 2 0.98 -24.79 -18.32
C SER A 2 0.81 -24.72 -16.80
N ALA A 3 1.83 -24.25 -16.07
CA ALA A 3 1.73 -24.07 -14.64
C ALA A 3 0.60 -23.07 -14.33
N SER A 4 -0.22 -23.38 -13.34
CA SER A 4 -1.27 -22.47 -12.88
C SER A 4 -0.63 -21.22 -12.30
N THR A 5 -0.87 -20.06 -12.88
CA THR A 5 -0.34 -18.77 -12.41
C THR A 5 -1.44 -17.98 -11.74
N ARG A 6 -1.21 -17.58 -10.49
CA ARG A 6 -2.16 -16.83 -9.66
C ARG A 6 -1.75 -15.37 -9.58
N VAL A 7 -2.70 -14.47 -9.76
CA VAL A 7 -2.50 -13.03 -9.59
C VAL A 7 -3.48 -12.44 -8.58
N ALA A 8 -3.03 -11.47 -7.81
CA ALA A 8 -3.88 -10.55 -7.06
C ALA A 8 -3.63 -9.11 -7.52
N ILE A 9 -4.68 -8.31 -7.58
CA ILE A 9 -4.65 -6.91 -7.99
C ILE A 9 -5.32 -6.10 -6.89
N MET A 10 -4.54 -5.28 -6.17
CA MET A 10 -5.04 -4.53 -5.01
C MET A 10 -4.46 -3.13 -4.95
N GLN A 11 -5.23 -2.18 -4.45
CA GLN A 11 -4.70 -0.87 -4.08
C GLN A 11 -3.59 -1.03 -3.04
N PRO A 12 -2.51 -0.24 -3.11
CA PRO A 12 -1.49 -0.23 -2.08
C PRO A 12 -2.05 0.37 -0.78
N TYR A 13 -1.90 -0.35 0.34
CA TYR A 13 -2.24 0.12 1.69
C TYR A 13 -0.98 0.29 2.52
N PHE A 14 -0.91 1.38 3.27
CA PHE A 14 0.25 1.67 4.12
C PHE A 14 0.31 0.75 5.34
N CYS A 15 1.36 -0.05 5.47
CA CYS A 15 1.57 -1.02 6.54
C CYS A 15 0.30 -1.86 6.82
N PRO A 16 -0.24 -2.61 5.83
CA PRO A 16 -1.55 -3.22 5.94
C PRO A 16 -1.61 -4.34 6.99
N TYR A 17 -2.82 -4.74 7.34
CA TYR A 17 -3.06 -5.83 8.28
C TYR A 17 -2.62 -7.19 7.71
N ILE A 18 -2.53 -8.20 8.59
CA ILE A 18 -1.99 -9.53 8.24
C ILE A 18 -2.69 -10.19 7.04
N GLY A 19 -4.01 -10.01 6.88
CA GLY A 19 -4.77 -10.58 5.75
C GLY A 19 -4.30 -10.11 4.38
N TYR A 20 -3.76 -8.88 4.29
CA TYR A 20 -3.15 -8.39 3.06
C TYR A 20 -1.89 -9.20 2.71
N PHE A 21 -1.05 -9.52 3.69
CA PHE A 21 0.15 -10.35 3.48
C PHE A 21 -0.20 -11.81 3.20
N GLN A 22 -1.31 -12.31 3.75
CA GLN A 22 -1.83 -13.64 3.38
C GLN A 22 -2.21 -13.68 1.90
N LEU A 23 -2.87 -12.62 1.37
CA LEU A 23 -3.15 -12.51 -0.05
C LEU A 23 -1.86 -12.42 -0.88
N VAL A 24 -0.89 -11.59 -0.45
CA VAL A 24 0.43 -11.50 -1.11
C VAL A 24 1.08 -12.86 -1.20
N ALA A 25 1.11 -13.62 -0.10
CA ALA A 25 1.72 -14.96 -0.05
C ALA A 25 0.95 -16.03 -0.85
N ALA A 26 -0.33 -15.80 -1.14
CA ALA A 26 -1.18 -16.77 -1.85
C ALA A 26 -1.03 -16.73 -3.38
N VAL A 27 -0.30 -15.77 -3.94
CA VAL A 27 -0.20 -15.53 -5.38
C VAL A 27 1.24 -15.54 -5.88
N ASP A 28 1.40 -15.79 -7.17
CA ASP A 28 2.70 -15.80 -7.83
C ASP A 28 3.11 -14.37 -8.24
N THR A 29 2.11 -13.54 -8.62
CA THR A 29 2.31 -12.12 -8.93
C THR A 29 1.27 -11.28 -8.17
N PHE A 30 1.73 -10.23 -7.53
CA PHE A 30 0.89 -9.24 -6.87
C PHE A 30 1.04 -7.90 -7.59
N VAL A 31 -0.06 -7.35 -8.13
CA VAL A 31 -0.09 -6.08 -8.84
C VAL A 31 -0.66 -5.00 -7.92
N PHE A 32 0.15 -4.02 -7.57
CA PHE A 32 -0.31 -2.82 -6.88
C PHE A 32 -1.09 -1.95 -7.87
N TYR A 33 -2.38 -1.79 -7.63
CA TYR A 33 -3.29 -1.01 -8.46
C TYR A 33 -3.32 0.45 -7.98
N ASP A 34 -2.26 1.20 -8.31
CA ASP A 34 -1.99 2.55 -7.81
C ASP A 34 -2.44 3.68 -8.76
N ASP A 35 -2.76 3.35 -10.00
CA ASP A 35 -3.22 4.30 -11.01
C ASP A 35 -4.76 4.46 -11.06
N VAL A 36 -5.39 4.20 -9.92
CA VAL A 36 -6.81 4.43 -9.65
C VAL A 36 -6.99 5.56 -8.64
N ASN A 37 -8.24 6.05 -8.52
CA ASN A 37 -8.57 7.16 -7.64
C ASN A 37 -8.20 6.89 -6.18
N PHE A 38 -7.55 7.86 -5.55
CA PHE A 38 -7.30 7.86 -4.12
C PHE A 38 -8.63 7.93 -3.34
N ILE A 39 -8.86 6.97 -2.45
CA ILE A 39 -10.06 6.93 -1.61
C ILE A 39 -9.78 7.62 -0.28
N ARG A 40 -10.40 8.77 -0.09
CA ARG A 40 -10.34 9.49 1.19
C ARG A 40 -11.01 8.67 2.29
N GLY A 41 -10.31 8.60 3.43
CA GLY A 41 -10.82 7.83 4.55
C GLY A 41 -10.62 6.31 4.43
N GLY A 42 -10.00 5.83 3.34
CA GLY A 42 -9.54 4.43 3.17
C GLY A 42 -8.23 4.13 3.91
N TRP A 43 -7.65 2.97 3.65
CA TRP A 43 -6.44 2.47 4.30
C TRP A 43 -5.15 2.78 3.52
N ILE A 44 -5.24 3.57 2.44
CA ILE A 44 -4.09 3.89 1.59
C ILE A 44 -3.04 4.69 2.36
N ASN A 45 -3.47 5.71 3.14
CA ASN A 45 -2.57 6.60 3.88
C ASN A 45 -2.79 6.59 5.39
N ARG A 46 -3.50 5.64 5.93
CA ARG A 46 -3.77 5.56 7.37
C ARG A 46 -3.80 4.14 7.87
N ASN A 47 -3.51 3.98 9.14
CA ASN A 47 -3.56 2.71 9.83
C ASN A 47 -3.74 2.93 11.34
N ARG A 48 -3.76 1.84 12.09
CA ARG A 48 -3.91 1.82 13.53
C ARG A 48 -2.73 1.13 14.17
N ILE A 49 -2.32 1.64 15.32
CA ILE A 49 -1.35 1.01 16.20
C ILE A 49 -1.96 0.88 17.60
N VAL A 50 -1.38 0.04 18.44
CA VAL A 50 -1.70 0.00 19.86
C VAL A 50 -0.70 0.91 20.58
N SER A 51 -1.18 1.99 21.22
CA SER A 51 -0.38 2.92 22.00
C SER A 51 -0.99 3.11 23.37
N GLY A 52 -0.23 2.87 24.42
CA GLY A 52 -0.74 2.93 25.80
C GLY A 52 -1.90 1.97 26.09
N GLY A 53 -1.94 0.79 25.45
CA GLY A 53 -3.01 -0.20 25.60
C GLY A 53 -4.32 0.16 24.87
N ARG A 54 -4.32 1.21 24.06
CA ARG A 54 -5.48 1.67 23.29
C ARG A 54 -5.17 1.74 21.80
N GLU A 55 -6.21 1.60 20.99
CA GLU A 55 -6.11 1.81 19.56
C GLU A 55 -5.82 3.29 19.24
N PHE A 56 -4.82 3.54 18.43
CA PHE A 56 -4.46 4.87 17.94
C PHE A 56 -4.48 4.88 16.42
N LEU A 57 -5.47 5.57 15.84
CA LEU A 57 -5.58 5.79 14.40
C LEU A 57 -4.62 6.92 14.00
N PHE A 58 -3.78 6.67 13.01
CA PHE A 58 -2.92 7.69 12.43
C PHE A 58 -3.15 7.83 10.92
N THR A 59 -2.71 8.96 10.38
CA THR A 59 -2.82 9.27 8.96
C THR A 59 -1.51 9.87 8.49
N ILE A 60 -0.95 9.36 7.40
CA ILE A 60 0.18 9.97 6.71
C ILE A 60 -0.31 11.27 6.07
N PRO A 61 0.30 12.43 6.38
CA PRO A 61 -0.12 13.71 5.85
C PRO A 61 0.16 13.81 4.34
N LEU A 62 -0.79 14.38 3.61
CA LEU A 62 -0.70 14.57 2.17
C LEU A 62 -0.62 16.06 1.85
N THR A 63 0.08 16.39 0.76
CA THR A 63 0.11 17.75 0.22
C THR A 63 -1.27 18.07 -0.34
N ASP A 64 -1.74 19.31 -0.11
CA ASP A 64 -3.03 19.81 -0.61
C ASP A 64 -4.25 18.96 -0.20
N ALA A 65 -4.20 18.35 0.99
CA ALA A 65 -5.31 17.58 1.52
C ALA A 65 -6.65 18.35 1.57
N SER A 66 -6.58 19.69 1.56
CA SER A 66 -7.76 20.57 1.45
C SER A 66 -8.38 20.59 0.06
N SER A 67 -7.59 20.39 -1.00
CA SER A 67 -8.11 20.34 -2.38
C SER A 67 -8.87 19.03 -2.69
N PHE A 68 -8.75 18.02 -1.83
CA PHE A 68 -9.64 16.85 -1.84
C PHE A 68 -11.07 17.17 -1.32
N ARG A 69 -11.33 18.42 -0.98
CA ARG A 69 -12.69 18.88 -0.68
C ARG A 69 -13.44 19.01 -1.98
N LEU A 70 -14.06 17.90 -2.37
CA LEU A 70 -15.39 17.85 -2.98
C LEU A 70 -15.80 19.00 -3.92
N VAL A 71 -16.09 18.69 -5.11
CA VAL A 71 -17.38 18.97 -5.71
C VAL A 71 -17.42 18.56 -7.17
N ASP A 72 -16.27 18.20 -7.73
CA ASP A 72 -16.23 17.91 -9.16
C ASP A 72 -15.47 16.60 -9.43
N ALA A 73 -16.01 15.77 -10.33
CA ALA A 73 -15.38 14.53 -10.80
C ALA A 73 -13.98 14.79 -11.41
N SER A 74 -13.68 16.03 -11.79
CA SER A 74 -12.35 16.49 -12.26
C SER A 74 -11.30 16.57 -11.13
N SER A 75 -11.69 16.49 -9.87
CA SER A 75 -10.80 16.59 -8.70
C SER A 75 -10.25 15.25 -8.23
N TYR A 76 -10.51 14.16 -8.97
CA TYR A 76 -9.97 12.85 -8.62
C TYR A 76 -8.47 12.79 -8.90
N ARG A 77 -7.71 12.54 -7.82
CA ARG A 77 -6.27 12.31 -7.90
C ARG A 77 -6.00 10.80 -7.76
N ARG A 78 -5.16 10.25 -8.63
CA ARG A 78 -4.75 8.84 -8.53
C ARG A 78 -3.84 8.64 -7.32
N ILE A 79 -3.75 7.40 -6.83
CA ILE A 79 -2.89 7.05 -5.70
C ILE A 79 -1.43 7.37 -6.03
N CYS A 80 -0.97 7.02 -7.22
CA CYS A 80 0.40 7.28 -7.71
C CYS A 80 0.74 8.78 -7.87
N ASP A 81 -0.25 9.67 -7.96
CA ASP A 81 -0.05 11.12 -8.10
C ASP A 81 -0.23 11.90 -6.78
N THR A 82 -0.64 11.22 -5.72
CA THR A 82 -0.95 11.82 -4.43
C THR A 82 0.30 11.98 -3.59
N GLN A 83 0.78 13.22 -3.41
CA GLN A 83 2.04 13.51 -2.76
C GLN A 83 1.96 13.47 -1.23
N VAL A 84 3.01 12.93 -0.61
CA VAL A 84 3.20 12.95 0.86
C VAL A 84 3.72 14.32 1.28
N ASN A 85 3.19 14.85 2.38
CA ASN A 85 3.67 16.10 2.97
C ASN A 85 4.75 15.85 4.03
N HIS A 86 6.00 15.75 3.61
CA HIS A 86 7.14 15.53 4.51
C HIS A 86 7.49 16.74 5.40
N LYS A 87 6.93 17.93 5.12
CA LYS A 87 7.18 19.14 5.91
C LYS A 87 6.45 19.12 7.26
N VAL A 88 5.48 18.24 7.42
CA VAL A 88 4.70 18.13 8.65
C VAL A 88 5.47 17.27 9.67
N LYS A 89 5.73 17.84 10.85
CA LYS A 89 6.41 17.14 11.97
C LYS A 89 5.67 15.87 12.45
N ASP A 90 4.45 15.67 12.00
CA ASP A 90 3.60 14.58 12.47
C ASP A 90 4.10 13.19 12.00
N ILE A 91 4.80 13.11 10.86
CA ILE A 91 5.45 11.87 10.42
C ILE A 91 6.49 11.41 11.45
N TRP A 92 7.35 12.32 11.89
CA TRP A 92 8.38 12.01 12.89
C TRP A 92 7.80 11.73 14.28
N LYS A 93 6.72 12.42 14.66
CA LYS A 93 5.98 12.13 15.89
C LYS A 93 5.35 10.74 15.84
N LEU A 94 4.82 10.34 14.68
CA LEU A 94 4.26 9.00 14.49
C LEU A 94 5.34 7.94 14.65
N LEU A 95 6.49 8.10 14.01
CA LEU A 95 7.62 7.16 14.14
C LEU A 95 8.07 7.04 15.59
N ALA A 96 8.18 8.16 16.30
CA ALA A 96 8.52 8.19 17.74
C ALA A 96 7.46 7.46 18.59
N ASN A 97 6.17 7.64 18.27
CA ASN A 97 5.08 6.95 18.96
C ASN A 97 5.14 5.42 18.72
N ILE A 98 5.39 4.99 17.47
CA ILE A 98 5.59 3.57 17.16
C ILE A 98 6.76 3.01 17.96
N LYS A 99 7.91 3.71 17.97
CA LYS A 99 9.09 3.33 18.76
C LYS A 99 8.77 3.12 20.22
N MET A 100 8.09 4.08 20.84
CA MET A 100 7.73 4.01 22.27
C MET A 100 6.72 2.88 22.55
N SER A 101 5.73 2.72 21.65
CA SER A 101 4.63 1.76 21.85
C SER A 101 5.10 0.31 21.74
N TYR A 102 6.05 0.04 20.85
CA TYR A 102 6.50 -1.32 20.55
C TYR A 102 7.92 -1.66 21.04
N ALA A 103 8.58 -0.78 21.80
CA ALA A 103 9.95 -0.99 22.29
C ALA A 103 10.14 -2.29 23.10
N ARG A 104 9.06 -2.82 23.69
CA ARG A 104 9.07 -4.09 24.46
C ARG A 104 8.48 -5.28 23.69
N ALA A 105 8.10 -5.10 22.42
CA ALA A 105 7.57 -6.20 21.59
C ALA A 105 8.67 -7.22 21.28
N PRO A 106 8.36 -8.52 21.20
CA PRO A 106 9.36 -9.59 21.04
C PRO A 106 10.29 -9.37 19.85
N PHE A 107 9.76 -8.95 18.69
CA PHE A 107 10.52 -8.76 17.45
C PHE A 107 10.87 -7.29 17.18
N TYR A 108 10.80 -6.42 18.18
CA TYR A 108 11.03 -4.97 18.00
C TYR A 108 12.38 -4.67 17.35
N LYS A 109 13.46 -5.31 17.81
CA LYS A 109 14.82 -5.07 17.29
C LYS A 109 15.00 -5.41 15.82
N GLU A 110 14.21 -6.33 15.32
CA GLU A 110 14.23 -6.79 13.92
C GLU A 110 13.27 -5.96 13.05
N VAL A 111 12.06 -5.69 13.56
CA VAL A 111 10.99 -5.04 12.79
C VAL A 111 11.12 -3.53 12.77
N PHE A 112 11.56 -2.90 13.88
CA PHE A 112 11.61 -1.44 13.95
C PHE A 112 12.54 -0.81 12.90
N PRO A 113 13.74 -1.36 12.58
CA PRO A 113 14.57 -0.85 11.48
C PRO A 113 13.84 -0.85 10.12
N VAL A 114 13.00 -1.86 9.84
CA VAL A 114 12.19 -1.91 8.61
C VAL A 114 11.18 -0.76 8.60
N VAL A 115 10.50 -0.53 9.74
CA VAL A 115 9.57 0.61 9.87
C VAL A 115 10.30 1.93 9.70
N GLU A 116 11.43 2.12 10.37
CA GLU A 116 12.23 3.35 10.32
C GLU A 116 12.68 3.64 8.87
N ASP A 117 13.15 2.65 8.15
CA ASP A 117 13.55 2.77 6.75
C ASP A 117 12.38 3.24 5.86
N ILE A 118 11.18 2.67 6.01
CA ILE A 118 9.98 3.11 5.27
C ILE A 118 9.70 4.61 5.47
N PHE A 119 9.84 5.11 6.70
CA PHE A 119 9.59 6.51 7.03
C PHE A 119 10.71 7.45 6.56
N THR A 120 11.93 6.97 6.42
CA THR A 120 13.12 7.76 6.06
C THR A 120 13.46 7.78 4.58
N ARG A 121 12.88 6.90 3.77
CA ARG A 121 13.09 6.83 2.31
C ARG A 121 12.63 8.08 1.54
N ASN A 122 11.84 8.94 2.16
CA ASN A 122 11.29 10.16 1.52
C ASN A 122 10.53 9.87 0.21
N SER A 123 9.73 8.81 0.17
CA SER A 123 8.87 8.48 -0.97
C SER A 123 8.01 9.69 -1.35
N ASN A 124 7.98 10.08 -2.63
CA ASN A 124 7.31 11.29 -3.07
C ASN A 124 5.79 11.17 -2.95
N THR A 125 5.24 10.02 -3.27
CA THR A 125 3.80 9.78 -3.27
C THR A 125 3.38 8.78 -2.22
N ILE A 126 2.11 8.83 -1.84
CA ILE A 126 1.54 7.85 -0.91
C ILE A 126 1.48 6.45 -1.52
N GLY A 127 1.32 6.37 -2.85
CA GLY A 127 1.42 5.11 -3.58
C GLY A 127 2.78 4.45 -3.38
N GLU A 128 3.86 5.20 -3.60
CA GLU A 128 5.23 4.72 -3.37
C GLU A 128 5.45 4.29 -1.92
N MET A 129 5.07 5.14 -0.95
CA MET A 129 5.27 4.85 0.47
C MET A 129 4.50 3.60 0.92
N ALA A 130 3.28 3.41 0.44
CA ALA A 130 2.47 2.24 0.73
C ALA A 130 3.05 0.98 0.08
N ILE A 131 3.48 1.04 -1.18
CA ILE A 131 4.14 -0.06 -1.89
C ILE A 131 5.43 -0.47 -1.17
N ASP A 132 6.28 0.50 -0.85
CA ASP A 132 7.54 0.27 -0.13
C ASP A 132 7.30 -0.44 1.19
N SER A 133 6.23 -0.06 1.93
CA SER A 133 5.88 -0.71 3.18
C SER A 133 5.50 -2.19 2.99
N VAL A 134 4.71 -2.50 1.97
CA VAL A 134 4.31 -3.90 1.69
C VAL A 134 5.51 -4.72 1.24
N VAL A 135 6.33 -4.18 0.34
CA VAL A 135 7.51 -4.90 -0.19
C VAL A 135 8.53 -5.16 0.92
N ALA A 136 8.82 -4.16 1.77
CA ALA A 136 9.76 -4.31 2.87
C ALA A 136 9.32 -5.38 3.88
N PHE A 137 8.03 -5.37 4.26
CA PHE A 137 7.51 -6.41 5.16
C PHE A 137 7.40 -7.77 4.49
N ALA A 138 7.06 -7.86 3.21
CA ALA A 138 7.05 -9.12 2.49
C ALA A 138 8.47 -9.74 2.43
N GLN A 139 9.50 -8.92 2.20
CA GLN A 139 10.90 -9.34 2.24
C GLN A 139 11.29 -9.83 3.63
N TYR A 140 10.94 -9.08 4.68
CA TYR A 140 11.19 -9.50 6.07
C TYR A 140 10.52 -10.84 6.41
N LEU A 141 9.31 -11.07 5.90
CA LEU A 141 8.56 -12.32 6.09
C LEU A 141 9.01 -13.46 5.16
N GLY A 142 9.97 -13.24 4.28
CA GLY A 142 10.43 -14.25 3.31
C GLY A 142 9.39 -14.65 2.27
N ILE A 143 8.46 -13.75 1.93
CA ILE A 143 7.42 -14.01 0.93
C ILE A 143 8.01 -13.80 -0.48
N PRO A 144 8.04 -14.83 -1.34
CA PRO A 144 8.75 -14.79 -2.64
C PRO A 144 7.92 -14.22 -3.79
N THR A 145 6.77 -13.62 -3.52
CA THR A 145 5.82 -13.12 -4.51
C THR A 145 6.45 -12.04 -5.39
N LYS A 146 6.22 -12.11 -6.69
CA LYS A 146 6.63 -11.08 -7.65
C LYS A 146 5.71 -9.87 -7.54
N PHE A 147 6.30 -8.68 -7.39
CA PHE A 147 5.56 -7.43 -7.33
C PHE A 147 5.60 -6.67 -8.65
N LYS A 148 4.46 -6.10 -9.02
CA LYS A 148 4.30 -5.16 -10.14
C LYS A 148 3.49 -3.96 -9.71
N VAL A 149 3.65 -2.83 -10.42
CA VAL A 149 2.97 -1.56 -10.12
C VAL A 149 2.23 -1.10 -11.36
N SER A 150 0.92 -0.99 -11.30
CA SER A 150 0.09 -0.76 -12.49
C SER A 150 0.41 0.55 -13.21
N SER A 151 0.81 1.59 -12.48
CA SER A 151 1.23 2.87 -13.08
C SER A 151 2.56 2.79 -13.85
N ARG A 152 3.36 1.75 -13.62
CA ARG A 152 4.67 1.54 -14.28
C ARG A 152 4.61 0.52 -15.41
N GLU A 153 3.49 -0.18 -15.53
CA GLU A 153 3.23 -1.16 -16.58
C GLU A 153 2.32 -0.54 -17.65
N ASN A 154 2.47 -0.96 -18.89
CA ASN A 154 1.67 -0.44 -20.00
C ASN A 154 0.37 -1.23 -20.18
N TYR A 155 -0.41 -1.42 -19.10
CA TYR A 155 -1.71 -2.08 -19.21
C TYR A 155 -2.71 -1.18 -19.94
N PRO A 156 -3.38 -1.67 -21.01
CA PRO A 156 -4.47 -0.95 -21.64
C PRO A 156 -5.57 -0.60 -20.64
N LYS A 157 -6.09 0.60 -20.70
CA LYS A 157 -7.13 1.10 -19.79
C LYS A 157 -8.47 1.23 -20.50
N SER A 158 -9.52 0.97 -19.76
CA SER A 158 -10.92 1.08 -20.15
C SER A 158 -11.69 1.79 -19.05
N ASP A 159 -12.87 2.32 -19.36
CA ASP A 159 -13.80 2.87 -18.37
C ASP A 159 -14.46 1.77 -17.52
N ASP A 160 -14.46 0.53 -18.02
CA ASP A 160 -14.95 -0.63 -17.29
C ASP A 160 -13.89 -1.16 -16.31
N ARG A 161 -14.23 -1.14 -15.03
CA ARG A 161 -13.35 -1.63 -13.95
C ARG A 161 -13.06 -3.13 -14.07
N VAL A 162 -14.04 -3.94 -14.47
CA VAL A 162 -13.86 -5.38 -14.61
C VAL A 162 -12.94 -5.67 -15.79
N GLN A 163 -13.14 -4.96 -16.90
CA GLN A 163 -12.28 -5.09 -18.08
C GLN A 163 -10.82 -4.73 -17.77
N ASN A 164 -10.58 -3.72 -16.93
CA ASN A 164 -9.21 -3.39 -16.49
C ASN A 164 -8.54 -4.52 -15.70
N LEU A 165 -9.28 -5.20 -14.81
CA LEU A 165 -8.74 -6.35 -14.09
C LEU A 165 -8.44 -7.52 -15.03
N VAL A 166 -9.36 -7.82 -15.97
CA VAL A 166 -9.16 -8.85 -16.99
C VAL A 166 -7.93 -8.55 -17.86
N THR A 167 -7.76 -7.31 -18.27
CA THR A 167 -6.60 -6.86 -19.05
C THR A 167 -5.28 -7.10 -18.32
N ILE A 168 -5.22 -6.76 -17.03
CA ILE A 168 -4.05 -7.03 -16.19
C ILE A 168 -3.79 -8.53 -16.07
N MET A 169 -4.83 -9.33 -15.82
CA MET A 169 -4.71 -10.79 -15.74
C MET A 169 -4.13 -11.40 -17.03
N LEU A 170 -4.62 -10.96 -18.19
CA LEU A 170 -4.15 -11.44 -19.48
C LEU A 170 -2.69 -11.02 -19.73
N ALA A 171 -2.33 -9.78 -19.42
CA ALA A 171 -0.96 -9.29 -19.56
C ALA A 171 0.03 -10.05 -18.65
N GLU A 172 -0.40 -10.45 -17.45
CA GLU A 172 0.38 -11.29 -16.54
C GLU A 172 0.31 -12.79 -16.86
N GLN A 173 -0.39 -13.18 -17.93
CA GLN A 173 -0.58 -14.58 -18.33
C GLN A 173 -1.11 -15.46 -17.18
N SER A 174 -1.95 -14.85 -16.32
CA SER A 174 -2.49 -15.52 -15.14
C SER A 174 -3.73 -16.35 -15.48
N THR A 175 -3.84 -17.49 -14.83
CA THR A 175 -4.99 -18.40 -14.98
C THR A 175 -6.01 -18.23 -13.87
N HIS A 176 -5.60 -17.63 -12.74
CA HIS A 176 -6.45 -17.45 -11.56
C HIS A 176 -6.29 -16.04 -10.99
N TYR A 177 -7.42 -15.39 -10.74
CA TYR A 177 -7.50 -14.15 -9.98
C TYR A 177 -7.91 -14.44 -8.55
N ILE A 178 -7.08 -14.03 -7.59
CA ILE A 178 -7.36 -14.18 -6.16
C ILE A 178 -7.71 -12.80 -5.60
N ASN A 179 -8.88 -12.69 -4.99
CA ASN A 179 -9.36 -11.46 -4.35
C ASN A 179 -9.76 -11.77 -2.91
N PRO A 180 -9.46 -10.90 -1.94
CA PRO A 180 -9.96 -11.08 -0.58
C PRO A 180 -11.49 -10.91 -0.58
N ILE A 181 -12.16 -11.73 0.20
CA ILE A 181 -13.61 -11.66 0.44
C ILE A 181 -13.90 -10.54 1.42
#